data_364d967cf3d8f129ae8dfd2fbd5ece5e
#
_entry.id   364d967cf3d8f129ae8dfd2fbd5ece5e
#
_cell.length_a   1.000
_cell.length_b   1.000
_cell.length_c   1.000
_cell.angle_alpha   90.00
_cell.angle_beta   90.00
_cell.angle_gamma   90.00
#
_symmetry.space_group_name_H-M   'P 1'
#
loop_
_entity.id
_entity.type
_entity.pdbx_description
1 polymer ?
#
loop_
_entity_poly.entity_id
_entity_poly.type
_entity_poly.pdbx_seq_one_letter_code
_entity_poly.pdbx_strand_id
1 'polypeptide(L)'
;MSSREAQIVELARWLQTPPGRYLLDWEQRQVDEAVVDLFGFNALQLGLPELQGLRANRMRHRWLALDSAEQFALPPPPPQEGADPAEQACFSQFDSSSLLMEAAPTLRCAFDALPFESNSLDLIVLPHALELADDPHQTLREVERVLRPEGRLVVLGLNPASLWGLRQNLGRLRRHVWPGSPEGLFLPRAGEFIGYWRLRDWLRLLNFEVERAQFGCYRPPLRTEPWLKRWQWMEGAGMRWWTVLGAVYFMVAVKRVHGMRLVGLARNKKIAAKAAPAVAMHPHPRDLHSPDS
;
A
#
# COMPACT_ATOMS: atom_id res chain seq x y z
N MET A 1 -24.17 -3.48 17.61
CA MET A 1 -23.00 -3.01 16.86
C MET A 1 -21.75 -3.53 17.51
N SER A 2 -20.93 -4.24 16.79
CA SER A 2 -19.59 -4.59 17.27
C SER A 2 -18.73 -3.33 17.39
N SER A 3 -17.68 -3.37 18.21
CA SER A 3 -16.74 -2.23 18.33
C SER A 3 -16.14 -1.85 16.96
N ARG A 4 -15.95 -2.82 16.09
CA ARG A 4 -15.41 -2.69 14.74
C ARG A 4 -16.39 -1.98 13.78
N GLU A 5 -17.67 -2.37 13.79
CA GLU A 5 -18.71 -1.70 13.01
C GLU A 5 -18.79 -0.21 13.32
N ALA A 6 -18.73 0.13 14.61
CA ALA A 6 -18.69 1.54 15.04
C ALA A 6 -17.46 2.29 14.50
N GLN A 7 -16.30 1.63 14.45
CA GLN A 7 -15.07 2.22 13.90
C GLN A 7 -15.15 2.45 12.40
N ILE A 8 -15.72 1.51 11.64
CA ILE A 8 -15.92 1.64 10.19
C ILE A 8 -16.83 2.82 9.89
N VAL A 9 -17.95 2.93 10.60
CA VAL A 9 -18.92 4.04 10.41
C VAL A 9 -18.29 5.39 10.81
N GLU A 10 -17.49 5.42 11.89
CA GLU A 10 -16.79 6.63 12.31
C GLU A 10 -15.76 7.08 11.25
N LEU A 11 -15.01 6.14 10.67
CA LEU A 11 -14.07 6.43 9.58
C LEU A 11 -14.79 6.97 8.35
N ALA A 12 -15.84 6.32 7.88
CA ALA A 12 -16.61 6.74 6.72
C ALA A 12 -17.19 8.16 6.90
N ARG A 13 -17.74 8.48 8.08
CA ARG A 13 -18.21 9.84 8.41
C ARG A 13 -17.07 10.86 8.44
N TRP A 14 -15.93 10.47 9.00
CA TRP A 14 -14.76 11.34 9.04
C TRP A 14 -14.21 11.66 7.64
N LEU A 15 -14.23 10.70 6.73
CA LEU A 15 -13.81 10.88 5.34
C LEU A 15 -14.68 11.91 4.58
N GLN A 16 -15.90 12.16 5.02
CA GLN A 16 -16.77 13.21 4.46
C GLN A 16 -16.39 14.64 4.94
N THR A 17 -15.55 14.76 5.97
CA THR A 17 -15.07 16.06 6.46
C THR A 17 -14.01 16.65 5.52
N PRO A 18 -13.74 17.98 5.56
CA PRO A 18 -12.72 18.59 4.72
C PRO A 18 -11.33 17.91 4.78
N PRO A 19 -10.79 17.56 5.96
CA PRO A 19 -9.53 16.83 6.01
C PRO A 19 -9.63 15.39 5.47
N GLY A 20 -10.77 14.73 5.65
CA GLY A 20 -11.00 13.39 5.11
C GLY A 20 -11.09 13.38 3.58
N ARG A 21 -11.78 14.35 2.98
CA ARG A 21 -11.82 14.52 1.52
C ARG A 21 -10.44 14.79 0.93
N TYR A 22 -9.67 15.68 1.57
CA TYR A 22 -8.31 15.95 1.16
C TYR A 22 -7.44 14.69 1.17
N LEU A 23 -7.61 13.83 2.18
CA LEU A 23 -6.95 12.53 2.28
C LEU A 23 -7.39 11.60 1.14
N LEU A 24 -8.71 11.40 0.95
CA LEU A 24 -9.26 10.55 -0.12
C LEU A 24 -8.81 11.00 -1.51
N ASP A 25 -8.78 12.31 -1.79
CA ASP A 25 -8.33 12.85 -3.08
C ASP A 25 -6.85 12.53 -3.36
N TRP A 26 -6.03 12.54 -2.32
CA TRP A 26 -4.63 12.16 -2.46
C TRP A 26 -4.48 10.66 -2.68
N GLU A 27 -5.14 9.86 -1.87
CA GLU A 27 -5.11 8.40 -1.95
C GLU A 27 -5.63 7.89 -3.29
N GLN A 28 -6.75 8.44 -3.76
CA GLN A 28 -7.33 8.06 -5.04
C GLN A 28 -6.35 8.30 -6.19
N ARG A 29 -5.66 9.46 -6.21
CA ARG A 29 -4.64 9.74 -7.23
C ARG A 29 -3.48 8.76 -7.18
N GLN A 30 -3.00 8.42 -5.98
CA GLN A 30 -1.88 7.48 -5.83
C GLN A 30 -2.26 6.08 -6.28
N VAL A 31 -3.47 5.63 -5.92
CA VAL A 31 -3.97 4.33 -6.32
C VAL A 31 -4.19 4.28 -7.84
N ASP A 32 -4.88 5.27 -8.42
CA ASP A 32 -5.13 5.34 -9.86
C ASP A 32 -3.82 5.26 -10.67
N GLU A 33 -2.80 6.04 -10.26
CA GLU A 33 -1.48 6.01 -10.88
C GLU A 33 -0.79 4.65 -10.76
N ALA A 34 -0.95 3.97 -9.63
CA ALA A 34 -0.29 2.69 -9.40
C ALA A 34 -0.98 1.53 -10.11
N VAL A 35 -2.32 1.55 -10.25
CA VAL A 35 -3.07 0.40 -10.77
C VAL A 35 -3.32 0.46 -12.26
N VAL A 36 -3.12 1.61 -12.93
CA VAL A 36 -3.43 1.80 -14.37
C VAL A 36 -2.58 0.88 -15.26
N ASP A 37 -1.33 0.66 -14.91
CA ASP A 37 -0.37 -0.16 -15.67
C ASP A 37 -0.27 -1.60 -15.16
N LEU A 38 -1.10 -2.00 -14.19
CA LEU A 38 -1.13 -3.35 -13.70
C LEU A 38 -2.05 -4.23 -14.53
N PHE A 39 -1.47 -5.29 -15.08
CA PHE A 39 -2.17 -6.25 -15.91
C PHE A 39 -2.42 -7.55 -15.14
N GLY A 40 -3.55 -8.16 -15.42
CA GLY A 40 -3.98 -9.43 -14.83
C GLY A 40 -5.42 -9.71 -15.19
N PHE A 41 -6.02 -10.68 -14.52
CA PHE A 41 -7.40 -11.07 -14.73
C PHE A 41 -8.30 -10.69 -13.54
N ASN A 42 -7.74 -10.78 -12.33
CA ASN A 42 -8.51 -10.77 -11.09
C ASN A 42 -7.95 -9.72 -10.12
N ALA A 43 -8.77 -8.73 -9.77
CA ALA A 43 -8.43 -7.69 -8.81
C ALA A 43 -9.46 -7.62 -7.68
N LEU A 44 -9.00 -7.42 -6.45
CA LEU A 44 -9.84 -7.33 -5.26
C LEU A 44 -9.50 -6.07 -4.46
N GLN A 45 -10.51 -5.35 -4.03
CA GLN A 45 -10.39 -4.31 -3.01
C GLN A 45 -11.04 -4.80 -1.72
N LEU A 46 -10.37 -4.66 -0.59
CA LEU A 46 -10.90 -5.00 0.74
C LEU A 46 -11.28 -3.73 1.51
N GLY A 47 -12.56 -3.55 1.76
CA GLY A 47 -13.09 -2.44 2.54
C GLY A 47 -13.11 -1.10 1.81
N LEU A 48 -13.49 -0.06 2.53
CA LEU A 48 -13.55 1.36 2.15
C LEU A 48 -14.16 1.61 0.75
N PRO A 49 -15.48 1.51 0.61
CA PRO A 49 -16.15 1.74 -0.68
C PRO A 49 -16.04 3.20 -1.17
N GLU A 50 -15.74 4.14 -0.29
CA GLU A 50 -15.53 5.56 -0.61
C GLU A 50 -14.29 5.79 -1.49
N LEU A 51 -13.30 4.90 -1.40
CA LEU A 51 -12.15 4.87 -2.30
C LEU A 51 -12.42 3.87 -3.42
N GLN A 52 -12.43 4.34 -4.66
CA GLN A 52 -12.60 3.49 -5.84
C GLN A 52 -11.23 2.97 -6.34
N GLY A 53 -10.59 2.11 -5.57
CA GLY A 53 -9.21 1.69 -5.83
C GLY A 53 -9.00 0.90 -7.12
N LEU A 54 -10.06 0.37 -7.72
CA LEU A 54 -9.99 -0.41 -8.95
C LEU A 54 -10.55 0.31 -10.18
N ARG A 55 -10.96 1.60 -10.08
CA ARG A 55 -11.61 2.32 -11.18
C ARG A 55 -10.68 2.52 -12.39
N ALA A 56 -9.41 2.81 -12.15
CA ALA A 56 -8.42 3.02 -13.21
C ALA A 56 -7.82 1.71 -13.74
N ASN A 57 -8.08 0.58 -13.07
CA ASN A 57 -7.54 -0.71 -13.44
C ASN A 57 -8.34 -1.34 -14.58
N ARG A 58 -7.66 -2.04 -15.51
CA ARG A 58 -8.24 -2.64 -16.71
C ARG A 58 -8.45 -4.15 -16.61
N MET A 59 -8.32 -4.74 -15.42
CA MET A 59 -8.56 -6.15 -15.21
C MET A 59 -10.05 -6.48 -15.41
N ARG A 60 -10.31 -7.65 -15.97
CA ARG A 60 -11.67 -8.07 -16.34
C ARG A 60 -12.56 -8.30 -15.13
N HIS A 61 -12.02 -8.95 -14.09
CA HIS A 61 -12.76 -9.27 -12.88
C HIS A 61 -12.26 -8.39 -11.74
N ARG A 62 -13.15 -7.52 -11.27
CA ARG A 62 -12.87 -6.60 -10.16
C ARG A 62 -13.93 -6.80 -9.09
N TRP A 63 -13.51 -7.04 -7.87
CA TRP A 63 -14.42 -7.25 -6.73
C TRP A 63 -14.12 -6.24 -5.62
N LEU A 64 -15.19 -5.86 -4.95
CA LEU A 64 -15.13 -5.13 -3.70
C LEU A 64 -15.59 -6.06 -2.58
N ALA A 65 -14.74 -6.38 -1.62
CA ALA A 65 -15.10 -7.15 -0.45
C ALA A 65 -15.35 -6.21 0.74
N LEU A 66 -16.49 -6.38 1.37
CA LEU A 66 -16.91 -5.65 2.56
C LEU A 66 -17.15 -6.63 3.70
N ASP A 67 -16.74 -6.26 4.91
CA ASP A 67 -16.83 -7.13 6.06
C ASP A 67 -18.18 -7.00 6.79
N SER A 68 -18.76 -5.82 6.83
CA SER A 68 -20.00 -5.55 7.55
C SER A 68 -21.15 -5.11 6.64
N ALA A 69 -22.39 -5.43 7.05
CA ALA A 69 -23.59 -4.97 6.37
C ALA A 69 -23.76 -3.44 6.42
N GLU A 70 -23.19 -2.78 7.42
CA GLU A 70 -23.33 -1.34 7.60
C GLU A 70 -22.54 -0.53 6.57
N GLN A 71 -21.47 -1.11 5.99
CA GLN A 71 -20.75 -0.47 4.88
C GLN A 71 -21.62 -0.33 3.63
N PHE A 72 -22.65 -1.18 3.47
CA PHE A 72 -23.62 -1.08 2.38
C PHE A 72 -24.72 -0.05 2.62
N ALA A 73 -24.94 0.33 3.88
CA ALA A 73 -26.09 1.15 4.30
C ALA A 73 -25.73 2.60 4.58
N LEU A 74 -24.53 3.06 4.24
CA LEU A 74 -24.18 4.47 4.43
C LEU A 74 -25.10 5.33 3.53
N PRO A 75 -25.96 6.19 4.13
CA PRO A 75 -26.75 7.14 3.36
C PRO A 75 -25.82 8.11 2.64
N PRO A 76 -26.21 8.60 1.46
CA PRO A 76 -25.50 9.68 0.79
C PRO A 76 -25.32 10.85 1.77
N PRO A 77 -24.20 11.59 1.68
CA PRO A 77 -23.95 12.72 2.57
C PRO A 77 -25.12 13.69 2.51
N PRO A 78 -25.58 14.22 3.67
CA PRO A 78 -26.65 15.22 3.67
C PRO A 78 -26.21 16.42 2.82
N PRO A 79 -27.12 17.01 2.03
CA PRO A 79 -26.83 18.20 1.25
C PRO A 79 -26.28 19.27 2.19
N GLN A 80 -25.14 19.84 1.85
CA GLN A 80 -24.52 20.89 2.67
C GLN A 80 -25.36 22.14 2.55
N GLU A 81 -26.04 22.52 3.62
CA GLU A 81 -26.69 23.83 3.74
C GLU A 81 -25.61 24.91 3.65
N GLY A 82 -25.58 25.66 2.55
CA GLY A 82 -24.68 26.79 2.34
C GLY A 82 -23.58 26.61 1.27
N ALA A 83 -23.58 25.54 0.49
CA ALA A 83 -22.74 25.45 -0.69
C ALA A 83 -23.34 26.24 -1.87
N ASP A 84 -22.47 26.94 -2.62
CA ASP A 84 -22.86 27.69 -3.83
C ASP A 84 -23.58 26.77 -4.82
N PRO A 85 -24.68 27.25 -5.48
CA PRO A 85 -25.43 26.47 -6.46
C PRO A 85 -24.57 25.94 -7.62
N ALA A 86 -23.47 26.62 -7.95
CA ALA A 86 -22.51 26.20 -8.97
C ALA A 86 -21.63 25.00 -8.50
N GLU A 87 -21.29 24.93 -7.20
CA GLU A 87 -20.60 23.78 -6.62
C GLU A 87 -21.54 22.58 -6.47
N GLN A 88 -22.81 22.81 -6.13
CA GLN A 88 -23.84 21.75 -6.09
C GLN A 88 -24.12 21.15 -7.47
N ALA A 89 -24.10 21.95 -8.54
CA ALA A 89 -24.28 21.47 -9.90
C ALA A 89 -23.08 20.61 -10.38
N CYS A 90 -21.88 20.90 -9.92
CA CYS A 90 -20.70 20.07 -10.20
C CYS A 90 -20.74 18.76 -9.41
N PHE A 91 -21.31 18.76 -8.20
CA PHE A 91 -21.47 17.58 -7.34
C PHE A 91 -22.68 16.71 -7.70
N SER A 92 -23.75 17.29 -8.24
CA SER A 92 -24.93 16.55 -8.69
C SER A 92 -24.68 15.76 -9.98
N GLN A 93 -23.63 16.09 -10.74
CA GLN A 93 -23.17 15.26 -11.85
C GLN A 93 -22.39 14.00 -11.36
N PHE A 94 -21.96 13.97 -10.11
CA PHE A 94 -21.52 12.75 -9.45
C PHE A 94 -22.73 12.06 -8.78
N ASP A 95 -23.67 11.64 -9.61
CA ASP A 95 -24.82 10.86 -9.19
C ASP A 95 -24.36 9.55 -8.57
N SER A 96 -24.54 9.41 -7.25
CA SER A 96 -24.16 8.24 -6.48
C SER A 96 -24.81 6.95 -7.01
N SER A 97 -25.91 7.07 -7.75
CA SER A 97 -26.59 5.97 -8.41
C SER A 97 -25.88 5.52 -9.70
N SER A 98 -25.22 6.41 -10.42
CA SER A 98 -24.43 6.04 -11.59
C SER A 98 -23.11 5.39 -11.21
N LEU A 99 -22.56 5.72 -10.04
CA LEU A 99 -21.34 5.08 -9.50
C LEU A 99 -21.60 3.65 -8.99
N LEU A 100 -22.82 3.35 -8.56
CA LEU A 100 -23.23 2.00 -8.17
C LEU A 100 -23.49 1.07 -9.38
N MET A 101 -23.73 1.60 -10.56
CA MET A 101 -24.00 0.79 -11.76
C MET A 101 -22.74 0.30 -12.48
N GLU A 102 -21.59 0.90 -12.24
CA GLU A 102 -20.29 0.38 -12.69
C GLU A 102 -19.50 -0.22 -11.54
N ALA A 103 -20.15 -0.39 -10.38
CA ALA A 103 -19.56 -0.95 -9.18
C ALA A 103 -19.14 -2.40 -9.44
N ALA A 104 -17.88 -2.67 -9.17
CA ALA A 104 -17.40 -4.03 -9.09
C ALA A 104 -18.34 -4.89 -8.24
N PRO A 105 -18.61 -6.15 -8.59
CA PRO A 105 -19.48 -7.03 -7.81
C PRO A 105 -19.00 -7.03 -6.36
N THR A 106 -19.93 -6.70 -5.47
CA THR A 106 -19.63 -6.56 -4.05
C THR A 106 -19.80 -7.90 -3.36
N LEU A 107 -18.77 -8.29 -2.64
CA LEU A 107 -18.71 -9.54 -1.87
C LEU A 107 -18.73 -9.22 -0.38
N ARG A 108 -19.49 -9.96 0.39
CA ARG A 108 -19.45 -9.88 1.85
C ARG A 108 -18.66 -11.05 2.41
N CYS A 109 -17.52 -10.76 3.03
CA CYS A 109 -16.67 -11.78 3.66
C CYS A 109 -15.80 -11.18 4.75
N ALA A 110 -15.41 -12.02 5.71
CA ALA A 110 -14.39 -11.66 6.67
C ALA A 110 -13.01 -11.56 5.97
N PHE A 111 -12.19 -10.57 6.35
CA PHE A 111 -10.91 -10.32 5.69
C PHE A 111 -9.82 -11.34 6.09
N ASP A 112 -10.03 -12.06 7.17
CA ASP A 112 -9.19 -13.16 7.64
C ASP A 112 -9.54 -14.52 7.03
N ALA A 113 -10.63 -14.61 6.22
CA ALA A 113 -11.07 -15.83 5.55
C ALA A 113 -11.68 -15.49 4.17
N LEU A 114 -10.83 -15.18 3.19
CA LEU A 114 -11.25 -14.79 1.86
C LEU A 114 -11.75 -15.99 1.04
N PRO A 115 -12.93 -15.90 0.40
CA PRO A 115 -13.52 -17.00 -0.37
C PRO A 115 -12.92 -17.12 -1.78
N PHE A 116 -11.60 -17.01 -1.87
CA PHE A 116 -10.84 -17.17 -3.10
C PHE A 116 -9.86 -18.31 -2.99
N GLU A 117 -9.58 -18.97 -4.09
CA GLU A 117 -8.57 -20.00 -4.16
C GLU A 117 -7.17 -19.41 -3.92
N SER A 118 -6.24 -20.24 -3.47
CA SER A 118 -4.83 -19.85 -3.32
C SER A 118 -4.23 -19.48 -4.68
N ASN A 119 -3.48 -18.40 -4.72
CA ASN A 119 -2.83 -17.88 -5.93
C ASN A 119 -3.80 -17.59 -7.09
N SER A 120 -4.97 -17.04 -6.81
CA SER A 120 -6.01 -16.72 -7.80
C SER A 120 -6.11 -15.24 -8.17
N LEU A 121 -5.62 -14.33 -7.32
CA LEU A 121 -5.71 -12.90 -7.50
C LEU A 121 -4.40 -12.29 -7.99
N ASP A 122 -4.47 -11.35 -8.91
CA ASP A 122 -3.31 -10.64 -9.47
C ASP A 122 -3.02 -9.31 -8.75
N LEU A 123 -4.08 -8.66 -8.25
CA LEU A 123 -4.02 -7.38 -7.53
C LEU A 123 -4.95 -7.38 -6.32
N ILE A 124 -4.43 -6.92 -5.19
CA ILE A 124 -5.24 -6.65 -4.00
C ILE A 124 -4.96 -5.22 -3.52
N VAL A 125 -6.02 -4.46 -3.22
CA VAL A 125 -5.95 -3.11 -2.67
C VAL A 125 -6.54 -3.10 -1.26
N LEU A 126 -5.77 -2.63 -0.29
CA LEU A 126 -6.13 -2.55 1.13
C LEU A 126 -6.19 -1.08 1.58
N PRO A 127 -7.26 -0.34 1.32
CA PRO A 127 -7.41 1.00 1.83
C PRO A 127 -7.85 0.94 3.31
N HIS A 128 -6.96 1.26 4.23
CA HIS A 128 -7.19 1.24 5.68
C HIS A 128 -7.74 -0.08 6.26
N ALA A 129 -7.78 -1.14 5.46
CA ALA A 129 -8.38 -2.42 5.85
C ALA A 129 -7.65 -3.07 7.03
N LEU A 130 -6.32 -2.92 7.11
CA LEU A 130 -5.51 -3.48 8.19
C LEU A 130 -5.72 -2.78 9.54
N GLU A 131 -6.04 -1.48 9.51
CA GLU A 131 -6.30 -0.68 10.72
C GLU A 131 -7.66 -1.02 11.34
N LEU A 132 -8.58 -1.51 10.50
CA LEU A 132 -9.93 -1.92 10.88
C LEU A 132 -10.05 -3.43 11.11
N ALA A 133 -9.02 -4.21 10.78
CA ALA A 133 -9.03 -5.65 10.98
C ALA A 133 -8.88 -6.02 12.46
N ASP A 134 -9.59 -7.06 12.90
CA ASP A 134 -9.44 -7.60 14.25
C ASP A 134 -8.05 -8.24 14.43
N ASP A 135 -7.58 -8.97 13.41
CA ASP A 135 -6.23 -9.50 13.32
C ASP A 135 -5.58 -9.11 11.98
N PRO A 136 -4.79 -8.01 11.95
CA PRO A 136 -4.08 -7.58 10.74
C PRO A 136 -3.09 -8.62 10.22
N HIS A 137 -2.50 -9.45 11.10
CA HIS A 137 -1.56 -10.49 10.69
C HIS A 137 -2.27 -11.61 9.95
N GLN A 138 -3.43 -12.04 10.46
CA GLN A 138 -4.22 -13.08 9.78
C GLN A 138 -4.75 -12.57 8.44
N THR A 139 -5.22 -11.32 8.39
CA THR A 139 -5.63 -10.68 7.13
C THR A 139 -4.48 -10.69 6.11
N LEU A 140 -3.25 -10.33 6.51
CA LEU A 140 -2.10 -10.35 5.61
C LEU A 140 -1.70 -11.76 5.16
N ARG A 141 -1.86 -12.79 6.01
CA ARG A 141 -1.64 -14.19 5.63
C ARG A 141 -2.65 -14.66 4.60
N GLU A 142 -3.92 -14.28 4.76
CA GLU A 142 -4.95 -14.56 3.77
C GLU A 142 -4.69 -13.85 2.44
N VAL A 143 -4.29 -12.60 2.48
CA VAL A 143 -3.86 -11.84 1.30
C VAL A 143 -2.68 -12.54 0.61
N GLU A 144 -1.69 -12.99 1.39
CA GLU A 144 -0.57 -13.77 0.84
C GLU A 144 -1.03 -15.07 0.20
N ARG A 145 -1.95 -15.81 0.83
CA ARG A 145 -2.49 -17.07 0.31
C ARG A 145 -3.17 -16.91 -1.04
N VAL A 146 -4.04 -15.90 -1.17
CA VAL A 146 -4.86 -15.72 -2.37
C VAL A 146 -4.14 -14.99 -3.50
N LEU A 147 -3.10 -14.20 -3.19
CA LEU A 147 -2.33 -13.46 -4.19
C LEU A 147 -1.39 -14.41 -4.94
N ARG A 148 -1.34 -14.28 -6.26
CA ARG A 148 -0.44 -15.05 -7.13
C ARG A 148 1.03 -14.67 -6.91
N PRO A 149 1.98 -15.57 -7.25
CA PRO A 149 3.37 -15.18 -7.44
C PRO A 149 3.46 -13.99 -8.41
N GLU A 150 4.29 -13.00 -8.09
CA GLU A 150 4.42 -11.73 -8.81
C GLU A 150 3.15 -10.85 -8.80
N GLY A 151 2.10 -11.25 -8.08
CA GLY A 151 0.92 -10.42 -7.84
C GLY A 151 1.24 -9.21 -6.96
N ARG A 152 0.46 -8.15 -7.09
CA ARG A 152 0.71 -6.88 -6.41
C ARG A 152 -0.30 -6.62 -5.31
N LEU A 153 0.24 -6.14 -4.22
CA LEU A 153 -0.49 -5.69 -3.05
C LEU A 153 -0.32 -4.18 -2.89
N VAL A 154 -1.40 -3.44 -2.88
CA VAL A 154 -1.43 -2.00 -2.60
C VAL A 154 -2.00 -1.78 -1.21
N VAL A 155 -1.27 -1.11 -0.34
CA VAL A 155 -1.70 -0.80 1.03
C VAL A 155 -1.68 0.69 1.27
N LEU A 156 -2.77 1.19 1.85
CA LEU A 156 -2.89 2.54 2.34
C LEU A 156 -3.14 2.50 3.85
N GLY A 157 -2.48 3.38 4.58
CA GLY A 157 -2.64 3.43 6.03
C GLY A 157 -2.26 4.78 6.62
N LEU A 158 -2.82 5.08 7.80
CA LEU A 158 -2.54 6.28 8.55
C LEU A 158 -1.18 6.18 9.24
N ASN A 159 -0.39 7.24 9.13
CA ASN A 159 0.94 7.27 9.72
C ASN A 159 0.91 7.82 11.15
N PRO A 160 1.19 7.00 12.17
CA PRO A 160 1.21 7.44 13.56
C PRO A 160 2.32 8.46 13.86
N ALA A 161 3.40 8.48 13.06
CA ALA A 161 4.52 9.41 13.22
C ALA A 161 4.27 10.79 12.58
N SER A 162 3.10 11.02 11.99
CA SER A 162 2.72 12.29 11.37
C SER A 162 2.25 13.34 12.36
N LEU A 163 2.11 14.58 11.89
CA LEU A 163 1.47 15.65 12.66
C LEU A 163 0.02 15.31 13.05
N TRP A 164 -0.69 14.56 12.21
CA TRP A 164 -2.05 14.10 12.49
C TRP A 164 -2.05 13.04 13.61
N GLY A 165 -1.11 12.09 13.55
CA GLY A 165 -0.90 11.11 14.61
C GLY A 165 -0.49 11.75 15.93
N LEU A 166 0.39 12.75 15.89
CA LEU A 166 0.80 13.50 17.07
C LEU A 166 -0.39 14.21 17.72
N ARG A 167 -1.20 14.93 16.94
CA ARG A 167 -2.43 15.58 17.45
C ARG A 167 -3.40 14.58 18.05
N GLN A 168 -3.56 13.42 17.42
CA GLN A 168 -4.40 12.34 17.92
C GLN A 168 -3.90 11.81 19.28
N ASN A 169 -2.59 11.57 19.40
CA ASN A 169 -1.97 11.09 20.64
C ASN A 169 -2.06 12.13 21.76
N LEU A 170 -1.84 13.41 21.44
CA LEU A 170 -2.05 14.52 22.38
C LEU A 170 -3.51 14.58 22.86
N GLY A 171 -4.46 14.41 21.93
CA GLY A 171 -5.89 14.36 22.26
C GLY A 171 -6.24 13.18 23.19
N ARG A 172 -5.63 12.00 22.95
CA ARG A 172 -5.79 10.83 23.82
C ARG A 172 -5.23 11.09 25.22
N LEU A 173 -4.01 11.66 25.31
CA LEU A 173 -3.36 12.00 26.58
C LEU A 173 -4.16 13.03 27.35
N ARG A 174 -4.65 14.10 26.69
CA ARG A 174 -5.47 15.15 27.29
C ARG A 174 -6.77 14.58 27.89
N ARG A 175 -7.44 13.64 27.20
CA ARG A 175 -8.62 12.97 27.75
C ARG A 175 -8.30 12.11 28.97
N HIS A 176 -7.14 11.49 29.00
CA HIS A 176 -6.71 10.69 30.16
C HIS A 176 -6.48 11.58 31.39
N VAL A 177 -5.89 12.76 31.17
CA VAL A 177 -5.59 13.71 32.27
C VAL A 177 -6.82 14.56 32.65
N TRP A 178 -7.70 14.89 31.70
CA TRP A 178 -8.91 15.72 31.88
C TRP A 178 -10.15 15.02 31.31
N PRO A 179 -10.78 14.11 32.06
CA PRO A 179 -12.03 13.47 31.67
C PRO A 179 -13.15 14.51 31.64
N GLY A 180 -13.57 14.96 30.48
CA GLY A 180 -14.60 15.99 30.32
C GLY A 180 -14.28 17.05 29.25
N SER A 181 -13.11 17.01 28.63
CA SER A 181 -12.79 17.86 27.49
C SER A 181 -13.77 17.60 26.34
N PRO A 182 -14.52 18.60 25.84
CA PRO A 182 -15.51 18.43 24.77
C PRO A 182 -14.88 18.22 23.40
N GLU A 183 -13.57 18.37 23.25
CA GLU A 183 -12.88 18.20 21.98
C GLU A 183 -12.82 16.74 21.55
N GLY A 184 -13.55 16.41 20.49
CA GLY A 184 -13.45 15.12 19.81
C GLY A 184 -12.01 14.84 19.31
N LEU A 185 -11.65 13.58 19.21
CA LEU A 185 -10.40 13.18 18.54
C LEU A 185 -10.38 13.73 17.12
N PHE A 186 -9.18 14.01 16.59
CA PHE A 186 -9.06 14.55 15.23
C PHE A 186 -9.28 13.45 14.18
N LEU A 187 -8.63 12.32 14.36
CA LEU A 187 -8.83 11.12 13.56
C LEU A 187 -9.90 10.22 14.20
N PRO A 188 -10.62 9.42 13.42
CA PRO A 188 -11.56 8.44 13.96
C PRO A 188 -10.85 7.46 14.89
N ARG A 189 -11.62 6.79 15.73
CA ARG A 189 -11.15 5.70 16.59
C ARG A 189 -10.99 4.41 15.77
N ALA A 190 -10.46 4.51 14.54
CA ALA A 190 -10.12 3.36 13.74
C ALA A 190 -8.93 2.67 14.40
N GLY A 191 -9.12 1.49 14.92
CA GLY A 191 -8.15 0.50 15.39
C GLY A 191 -6.78 0.97 15.91
N GLU A 192 -5.77 0.16 15.71
CA GLU A 192 -4.36 0.51 15.90
C GLU A 192 -3.77 1.05 14.61
N PHE A 193 -3.24 2.27 14.62
CA PHE A 193 -2.47 2.77 13.49
C PHE A 193 -1.18 1.96 13.34
N ILE A 194 -1.05 1.31 12.21
CA ILE A 194 0.11 0.49 11.90
C ILE A 194 1.16 1.39 11.26
N GLY A 195 2.30 1.58 11.92
CA GLY A 195 3.40 2.38 11.35
C GLY A 195 4.01 1.71 10.12
N TYR A 196 4.45 2.52 9.15
CA TYR A 196 5.08 2.07 7.91
C TYR A 196 6.17 1.01 8.12
N TRP A 197 7.10 1.24 9.05
CA TRP A 197 8.22 0.33 9.30
C TRP A 197 7.75 -1.03 9.82
N ARG A 198 6.77 -1.03 10.72
CA ARG A 198 6.17 -2.26 11.25
C ARG A 198 5.47 -3.06 10.16
N LEU A 199 4.68 -2.39 9.31
CA LEU A 199 4.02 -3.04 8.18
C LEU A 199 5.04 -3.61 7.18
N ARG A 200 6.09 -2.85 6.86
CA ARG A 200 7.17 -3.32 5.98
C ARG A 200 7.84 -4.58 6.49
N ASP A 201 8.09 -4.67 7.81
CA ASP A 201 8.70 -5.86 8.41
C ASP A 201 7.75 -7.07 8.32
N TRP A 202 6.44 -6.87 8.56
CA TRP A 202 5.44 -7.91 8.38
C TRP A 202 5.36 -8.41 6.94
N LEU A 203 5.37 -7.51 5.98
CA LEU A 203 5.36 -7.86 4.56
C LEU A 203 6.59 -8.67 4.17
N ARG A 204 7.76 -8.32 4.69
CA ARG A 204 9.00 -9.07 4.45
C ARG A 204 8.93 -10.51 4.98
N LEU A 205 8.32 -10.71 6.15
CA LEU A 205 8.12 -12.06 6.72
C LEU A 205 7.19 -12.92 5.86
N LEU A 206 6.29 -12.30 5.10
CA LEU A 206 5.36 -12.96 4.18
C LEU A 206 5.87 -12.98 2.72
N ASN A 207 7.18 -12.81 2.51
CA ASN A 207 7.83 -12.82 1.18
C ASN A 207 7.33 -11.72 0.23
N PHE A 208 6.84 -10.60 0.76
CA PHE A 208 6.57 -9.42 -0.04
C PHE A 208 7.80 -8.52 -0.14
N GLU A 209 8.07 -8.05 -1.34
CA GLU A 209 9.07 -7.03 -1.61
C GLU A 209 8.37 -5.70 -1.90
N VAL A 210 8.72 -4.65 -1.17
CA VAL A 210 8.15 -3.31 -1.37
C VAL A 210 8.82 -2.67 -2.58
N GLU A 211 8.08 -2.46 -3.67
CA GLU A 211 8.56 -1.80 -4.89
C GLU A 211 8.47 -0.27 -4.79
N ARG A 212 7.38 0.24 -4.23
CA ARG A 212 7.12 1.68 -4.13
C ARG A 212 6.53 2.01 -2.76
N ALA A 213 7.01 3.08 -2.16
CA ALA A 213 6.41 3.64 -0.97
C ALA A 213 6.40 5.16 -1.08
N GLN A 214 5.27 5.77 -0.72
CA GLN A 214 5.09 7.21 -0.74
C GLN A 214 4.33 7.65 0.50
N PHE A 215 4.59 8.87 0.93
CA PHE A 215 3.87 9.52 2.02
C PHE A 215 3.21 10.78 1.49
N GLY A 216 2.09 11.15 2.08
CA GLY A 216 1.34 12.32 1.65
C GLY A 216 0.50 12.93 2.76
N CYS A 217 -0.24 13.95 2.37
CA CYS A 217 -1.09 14.71 3.28
C CYS A 217 -0.28 15.39 4.39
N TYR A 218 0.64 16.29 3.98
CA TYR A 218 1.51 17.03 4.90
C TYR A 218 0.86 18.26 5.53
N ARG A 219 -0.36 18.63 5.11
CA ARG A 219 -1.05 19.79 5.68
C ARG A 219 -1.32 19.57 7.17
N PRO A 220 -1.32 20.64 7.97
CA PRO A 220 -1.64 20.55 9.39
C PRO A 220 -3.02 19.93 9.63
N PRO A 221 -3.25 19.28 10.77
CA PRO A 221 -4.53 18.66 11.12
C PRO A 221 -5.58 19.73 11.47
N LEU A 222 -6.13 20.42 10.46
CA LEU A 222 -7.12 21.47 10.59
C LEU A 222 -8.47 20.96 10.10
N ARG A 223 -9.56 21.42 10.75
CA ARG A 223 -10.92 20.93 10.46
C ARG A 223 -11.64 21.72 9.38
N THR A 224 -11.16 22.91 9.03
CA THR A 224 -11.85 23.83 8.12
C THR A 224 -11.12 23.94 6.79
N GLU A 225 -11.89 23.97 5.72
CA GLU A 225 -11.38 24.01 4.35
C GLU A 225 -10.52 25.26 4.04
N PRO A 226 -10.89 26.52 4.46
CA PRO A 226 -10.08 27.69 4.19
C PRO A 226 -8.66 27.58 4.75
N TRP A 227 -8.52 26.98 5.92
CA TRP A 227 -7.20 26.76 6.53
C TRP A 227 -6.41 25.66 5.81
N LEU A 228 -7.05 24.59 5.35
CA LEU A 228 -6.40 23.57 4.55
C LEU A 228 -5.92 24.13 3.21
N LYS A 229 -6.68 25.01 2.55
CA LYS A 229 -6.26 25.70 1.33
C LYS A 229 -5.07 26.64 1.60
N ARG A 230 -5.08 27.39 2.70
CA ARG A 230 -3.99 28.31 3.08
C ARG A 230 -2.65 27.59 3.27
N TRP A 231 -2.65 26.34 3.76
CA TRP A 231 -1.46 25.53 4.00
C TRP A 231 -1.10 24.61 2.83
N GLN A 232 -1.64 24.84 1.65
CA GLN A 232 -1.39 24.01 0.46
C GLN A 232 0.11 23.93 0.08
N TRP A 233 0.88 24.97 0.33
CA TRP A 233 2.32 25.01 0.08
C TRP A 233 3.11 23.95 0.90
N MET A 234 2.58 23.52 2.03
CA MET A 234 3.22 22.49 2.86
C MET A 234 3.28 21.13 2.17
N GLU A 235 2.44 20.88 1.19
CA GLU A 235 2.49 19.63 0.43
C GLU A 235 3.83 19.50 -0.32
N GLY A 236 4.23 20.54 -1.05
CA GLY A 236 5.51 20.58 -1.76
C GLY A 236 6.72 20.61 -0.82
N ALA A 237 6.63 21.37 0.27
CA ALA A 237 7.68 21.44 1.28
C ALA A 237 7.84 20.09 2.01
N GLY A 238 6.72 19.45 2.39
CA GLY A 238 6.72 18.15 3.09
C GLY A 238 7.34 17.04 2.27
N MET A 239 6.97 16.91 1.00
CA MET A 239 7.57 15.93 0.09
C MET A 239 9.10 16.12 -0.06
N ARG A 240 9.59 17.33 0.06
CA ARG A 240 11.02 17.63 -0.12
C ARG A 240 11.84 17.50 1.17
N TRP A 241 11.28 17.92 2.32
CA TRP A 241 12.05 18.08 3.57
C TRP A 241 11.69 17.03 4.63
N TRP A 242 10.46 16.53 4.65
CA TRP A 242 9.93 15.64 5.71
C TRP A 242 9.16 14.45 5.14
N THR A 243 9.73 13.80 4.15
CA THR A 243 9.07 12.74 3.37
C THR A 243 8.32 11.70 4.21
N VAL A 244 8.82 11.36 5.41
CA VAL A 244 8.25 10.31 6.27
C VAL A 244 7.14 10.81 7.19
N LEU A 245 6.95 12.14 7.32
CA LEU A 245 5.97 12.74 8.24
C LEU A 245 4.59 13.00 7.62
N GLY A 246 4.34 12.52 6.42
CA GLY A 246 3.00 12.57 5.81
C GLY A 246 1.96 11.84 6.66
N ALA A 247 0.72 12.34 6.64
CA ALA A 247 -0.37 11.77 7.45
C ALA A 247 -0.75 10.36 7.01
N VAL A 248 -0.51 10.04 5.76
CA VAL A 248 -0.81 8.74 5.12
C VAL A 248 0.44 8.19 4.50
N TYR A 249 0.56 6.88 4.48
CA TYR A 249 1.49 6.17 3.61
C TYR A 249 0.74 5.34 2.58
N PHE A 250 1.31 5.28 1.40
CA PHE A 250 0.92 4.43 0.28
C PHE A 250 2.07 3.49 -0.02
N MET A 251 1.78 2.20 -0.20
CA MET A 251 2.79 1.17 -0.42
C MET A 251 2.34 0.20 -1.49
N VAL A 252 3.21 -0.10 -2.44
CA VAL A 252 3.04 -1.19 -3.41
C VAL A 252 4.08 -2.26 -3.11
N ALA A 253 3.62 -3.46 -2.89
CA ALA A 253 4.46 -4.63 -2.63
C ALA A 253 4.14 -5.74 -3.62
N VAL A 254 5.14 -6.55 -3.95
CA VAL A 254 5.02 -7.69 -4.86
C VAL A 254 5.31 -8.98 -4.09
N LYS A 255 4.48 -9.99 -4.28
CA LYS A 255 4.71 -11.32 -3.72
C LYS A 255 5.82 -12.02 -4.49
N ARG A 256 7.00 -12.14 -3.85
CA ARG A 256 8.13 -12.86 -4.42
C ARG A 256 8.13 -14.31 -3.96
N VAL A 257 8.08 -15.23 -4.90
CA VAL A 257 8.34 -16.63 -4.59
C VAL A 257 9.84 -16.87 -4.75
N HIS A 258 10.49 -17.18 -3.66
CA HIS A 258 11.88 -17.63 -3.70
C HIS A 258 11.90 -19.01 -4.37
N GLY A 259 11.98 -19.01 -5.71
CA GLY A 259 12.23 -20.23 -6.47
C GLY A 259 13.51 -20.89 -5.96
N MET A 260 13.56 -22.22 -5.95
CA MET A 260 14.79 -22.95 -5.66
C MET A 260 15.89 -22.39 -6.57
N ARG A 261 16.83 -21.66 -5.99
CA ARG A 261 18.04 -21.28 -6.67
C ARG A 261 18.76 -22.60 -6.93
N LEU A 262 18.71 -23.10 -8.16
CA LEU A 262 19.56 -24.19 -8.60
C LEU A 262 21.00 -23.71 -8.33
N VAL A 263 21.55 -24.13 -7.22
CA VAL A 263 22.99 -24.04 -6.99
C VAL A 263 23.60 -25.04 -7.98
N GLY A 264 23.74 -24.60 -9.23
CA GLY A 264 24.49 -25.33 -10.22
C GLY A 264 25.84 -25.60 -9.58
N LEU A 265 26.26 -26.88 -9.60
CA LEU A 265 27.61 -27.27 -9.23
C LEU A 265 28.56 -26.24 -9.82
N ALA A 266 29.24 -25.49 -8.95
CA ALA A 266 30.28 -24.57 -9.36
C ALA A 266 31.25 -25.40 -10.18
N ARG A 267 31.20 -25.23 -11.50
CA ARG A 267 32.15 -25.85 -12.42
C ARG A 267 33.49 -25.26 -12.02
N ASN A 268 34.21 -25.97 -11.16
CA ASN A 268 35.59 -25.64 -10.84
C ASN A 268 36.29 -25.49 -12.20
N LYS A 269 36.52 -24.25 -12.62
CA LYS A 269 37.50 -23.98 -13.66
C LYS A 269 38.81 -24.59 -13.15
N LYS A 270 39.14 -25.80 -13.65
CA LYS A 270 40.49 -26.33 -13.53
C LYS A 270 41.36 -25.17 -13.98
N ILE A 271 42.11 -24.62 -13.05
CA ILE A 271 43.20 -23.71 -13.34
C ILE A 271 44.09 -24.52 -14.28
N ALA A 272 44.10 -24.16 -15.56
CA ALA A 272 45.02 -24.72 -16.52
C ALA A 272 46.44 -24.55 -15.94
N ALA A 273 47.04 -25.63 -15.58
CA ALA A 273 48.42 -25.62 -15.10
C ALA A 273 49.24 -24.89 -16.17
N LYS A 274 49.87 -23.82 -15.77
CA LYS A 274 50.75 -23.01 -16.59
C LYS A 274 51.85 -23.96 -17.06
N ALA A 275 51.85 -24.30 -18.35
CA ALA A 275 52.88 -25.15 -18.94
C ALA A 275 54.25 -24.56 -18.61
N ALA A 276 55.09 -25.32 -17.93
CA ALA A 276 56.48 -24.93 -17.68
C ALA A 276 57.19 -24.76 -19.02
N PRO A 277 58.02 -23.71 -19.20
CA PRO A 277 58.75 -23.53 -20.44
C PRO A 277 59.71 -24.71 -20.65
N ALA A 278 59.60 -25.39 -21.82
CA ALA A 278 60.55 -26.40 -22.23
C ALA A 278 61.93 -25.77 -22.45
N VAL A 279 62.90 -26.20 -21.68
CA VAL A 279 64.30 -25.81 -21.88
C VAL A 279 64.79 -26.55 -23.13
N ALA A 280 65.04 -25.81 -24.21
CA ALA A 280 65.72 -26.38 -25.41
C ALA A 280 67.20 -26.65 -25.07
N MET A 281 67.57 -27.93 -25.04
CA MET A 281 68.97 -28.33 -24.99
C MET A 281 69.63 -28.03 -26.35
N HIS A 282 70.62 -27.19 -26.34
CA HIS A 282 71.49 -26.99 -27.50
C HIS A 282 72.29 -28.27 -27.75
N PRO A 283 72.32 -28.75 -28.98
CA PRO A 283 73.24 -29.85 -29.32
C PRO A 283 74.68 -29.34 -29.38
N HIS A 284 75.57 -30.02 -28.66
CA HIS A 284 77.00 -29.78 -28.66
C HIS A 284 77.61 -30.24 -29.99
N PRO A 285 78.47 -29.47 -30.71
CA PRO A 285 79.09 -29.91 -31.94
C PRO A 285 80.11 -30.95 -31.60
N ARG A 286 79.99 -32.13 -32.28
CA ARG A 286 81.00 -33.16 -32.27
C ARG A 286 82.15 -32.78 -33.19
N ASP A 287 83.32 -32.57 -32.62
CA ASP A 287 84.56 -32.48 -33.35
C ASP A 287 84.83 -33.79 -34.13
N LEU A 288 84.82 -33.63 -35.44
CA LEU A 288 85.32 -34.65 -36.36
C LEU A 288 86.84 -34.59 -36.39
N HIS A 289 87.42 -35.46 -35.70
CA HIS A 289 88.88 -35.72 -35.86
C HIS A 289 89.03 -36.78 -36.95
N SER A 290 89.64 -36.38 -38.06
CA SER A 290 90.16 -37.28 -39.07
C SER A 290 91.51 -37.76 -38.69
N PRO A 291 91.85 -39.07 -38.83
CA PRO A 291 93.21 -39.50 -38.87
C PRO A 291 93.62 -39.70 -40.32
N ASP A 292 94.69 -39.01 -40.64
CA ASP A 292 95.52 -39.36 -41.79
C ASP A 292 96.22 -40.68 -41.65
N SER A 293 96.44 -41.34 -42.76
CA SER A 293 97.54 -42.17 -43.32
C SER A 293 97.07 -43.34 -44.02
#